data_73aed7d51112a7f687cd64d4bf08009f
#
_entry.id   73aed7d51112a7f687cd64d4bf08009f
#
_cell.length_a   1.000
_cell.length_b   1.000
_cell.length_c   1.000
_cell.angle_alpha   90.00
_cell.angle_beta   90.00
_cell.angle_gamma   90.00
#
_symmetry.space_group_name_H-M   'P 1'
#
loop_
_entity.id
_entity.type
_entity.pdbx_description
1 polymer ?
#
loop_
_entity_poly.entity_id
_entity_poly.type
_entity_poly.pdbx_seq_one_letter_code
_entity_poly.pdbx_strand_id
1 'polypeptide(L)'
;IRVGHQRFGGVVDHVVGDADADRRAAQRQRRAAGNRQHAGGVTRGDDDGTVVRLRLRTDDAGAQHPMVMGCYGVGVSRIVAAVVEEHSDENGITWPEGLAPYDVQLMVLAGKGDAGAGVKDAAERLYRDLQAAGVSVLFDDRDASPGVKFADADLLGMPVQIVLGAKGLARGVAERKIRATGERDEIAIDEVVTTLSGR
;
A
#
# COMPACT_ATOMS: atom_id res chain seq x y z
N ILE A 1 10.37 -2.24 -11.46
CA ILE A 1 8.96 -2.56 -11.11
C ILE A 1 8.12 -2.37 -12.35
N ARG A 2 7.45 -3.41 -12.78
CA ARG A 2 6.49 -3.38 -13.89
C ARG A 2 5.06 -3.35 -13.36
N VAL A 3 4.23 -2.58 -14.06
CA VAL A 3 2.82 -2.39 -13.72
C VAL A 3 1.99 -3.05 -14.80
N GLY A 4 1.17 -4.03 -14.41
CA GLY A 4 0.21 -4.64 -15.31
C GLY A 4 -1.05 -3.81 -15.42
N HIS A 5 -1.35 -3.35 -16.63
CA HIS A 5 -2.53 -2.56 -16.91
C HIS A 5 -3.81 -3.39 -16.90
N GLN A 6 -4.78 -3.00 -16.08
CA GLN A 6 -6.19 -3.05 -16.49
C GLN A 6 -6.62 -1.66 -16.99
N ARG A 7 -7.44 -1.66 -18.05
CA ARG A 7 -7.94 -0.49 -18.72
C ARG A 7 -8.75 0.40 -17.76
N PHE A 8 -8.11 1.39 -17.18
CA PHE A 8 -8.74 2.68 -16.94
C PHE A 8 -8.18 3.63 -17.98
N GLY A 9 -9.04 4.14 -18.83
CA GLY A 9 -8.66 5.06 -19.88
C GLY A 9 -7.99 6.30 -19.30
N GLY A 10 -6.77 6.54 -19.75
CA GLY A 10 -6.07 7.82 -19.66
C GLY A 10 -5.50 8.16 -18.29
N VAL A 11 -4.17 8.34 -18.29
CA VAL A 11 -3.35 8.97 -17.25
C VAL A 11 -2.90 8.01 -16.15
N VAL A 12 -1.83 7.28 -16.36
CA VAL A 12 -0.69 7.16 -15.42
C VAL A 12 0.55 6.64 -16.15
N ASP A 13 1.21 7.45 -16.91
CA ASP A 13 2.64 7.36 -17.11
C ASP A 13 3.29 8.32 -16.13
N HIS A 14 4.20 7.82 -15.32
CA HIS A 14 5.04 8.49 -14.34
C HIS A 14 4.57 8.46 -12.88
N VAL A 15 4.89 7.39 -12.15
CA VAL A 15 5.41 7.49 -10.78
C VAL A 15 6.30 6.28 -10.51
N VAL A 16 7.56 6.34 -10.88
CA VAL A 16 8.61 5.64 -10.16
C VAL A 16 9.54 6.73 -9.63
N GLY A 17 9.11 7.34 -8.54
CA GLY A 17 9.94 8.21 -7.74
C GLY A 17 10.94 7.38 -6.94
N ASP A 18 12.14 7.92 -6.76
CA ASP A 18 13.19 7.42 -5.89
C ASP A 18 12.61 7.18 -4.48
N ALA A 19 12.54 5.93 -4.03
CA ALA A 19 11.99 5.55 -2.72
C ALA A 19 12.66 6.28 -1.55
N ASP A 20 13.89 6.76 -1.74
CA ASP A 20 14.62 7.57 -0.77
C ASP A 20 14.11 9.03 -0.73
N ALA A 21 13.63 9.55 -1.85
CA ALA A 21 12.99 10.86 -1.91
C ALA A 21 11.62 10.84 -1.22
N ASP A 22 10.85 9.75 -1.38
CA ASP A 22 9.55 9.59 -0.76
C ASP A 22 9.63 9.40 0.77
N ARG A 23 10.63 8.65 1.26
CA ARG A 23 10.92 8.55 2.71
C ARG A 23 11.26 9.91 3.33
N ARG A 24 12.02 10.75 2.62
CA ARG A 24 12.35 12.12 3.07
C ARG A 24 11.14 13.04 3.02
N ALA A 25 10.23 12.87 2.05
CA ALA A 25 9.00 13.63 1.95
C ALA A 25 8.03 13.28 3.10
N ALA A 26 7.82 11.99 3.39
CA ALA A 26 7.01 11.51 4.51
C ALA A 26 7.58 11.98 5.87
N GLN A 27 8.90 11.98 6.03
CA GLN A 27 9.56 12.46 7.25
C GLN A 27 9.46 13.98 7.40
N ARG A 28 9.46 14.75 6.29
CA ARG A 28 9.20 16.20 6.30
C ARG A 28 7.76 16.52 6.62
N GLN A 29 6.79 15.74 6.13
CA GLN A 29 5.38 15.91 6.45
C GLN A 29 5.10 15.66 7.94
N ARG A 30 5.68 14.62 8.55
CA ARG A 30 5.58 14.38 10.01
C ARG A 30 6.17 15.51 10.83
N ARG A 31 7.26 16.15 10.40
CA ARG A 31 7.84 17.34 11.06
C ARG A 31 7.00 18.58 10.85
N ALA A 32 6.35 18.76 9.70
CA ALA A 32 5.46 19.89 9.42
C ALA A 32 4.12 19.80 10.17
N ALA A 33 3.61 18.60 10.42
CA ALA A 33 2.43 18.38 11.25
C ALA A 33 2.64 18.74 12.72
N GLY A 34 3.88 18.56 13.24
CA GLY A 34 4.24 18.92 14.61
C GLY A 34 4.35 20.42 14.91
N ASN A 35 4.32 21.29 13.89
CA ASN A 35 4.61 22.73 14.09
C ASN A 35 3.47 23.67 13.68
N ARG A 36 2.22 23.23 13.67
CA ARG A 36 1.06 24.13 13.54
C ARG A 36 0.44 24.47 14.88
N GLN A 37 1.15 25.28 15.64
CA GLN A 37 0.52 26.12 16.65
C GLN A 37 -0.12 27.30 15.92
N HIS A 38 -1.44 27.43 16.04
CA HIS A 38 -2.28 28.62 16.06
C HIS A 38 -3.59 28.42 15.31
N ALA A 39 -4.61 28.09 16.06
CA ALA A 39 -5.96 28.66 16.02
C ALA A 39 -6.69 28.10 17.23
N GLY A 40 -7.18 28.98 18.12
CA GLY A 40 -7.87 28.56 19.34
C GLY A 40 -8.98 27.54 19.07
N GLY A 41 -8.70 26.31 19.38
CA GLY A 41 -9.63 25.20 19.35
C GLY A 41 -9.48 24.43 20.65
N VAL A 42 -10.59 24.11 21.29
CA VAL A 42 -10.60 23.20 22.43
C VAL A 42 -10.32 21.80 21.90
N THR A 43 -9.25 21.19 22.41
CA THR A 43 -8.99 19.77 22.18
C THR A 43 -9.77 18.97 23.20
N ARG A 44 -10.69 18.13 22.76
CA ARG A 44 -11.32 17.10 23.56
C ARG A 44 -10.65 15.78 23.19
N GLY A 45 -10.01 15.13 24.14
CA GLY A 45 -9.54 13.76 23.98
C GLY A 45 -10.70 12.84 24.32
N ASP A 46 -10.96 11.88 23.44
CA ASP A 46 -11.82 10.74 23.75
C ASP A 46 -10.97 9.66 24.44
N ASP A 47 -11.61 8.71 25.12
CA ASP A 47 -10.93 7.67 25.91
C ASP A 47 -10.03 6.74 25.07
N ASP A 48 -10.13 6.81 23.74
CA ASP A 48 -9.31 6.08 22.78
C ASP A 48 -8.05 6.85 22.32
N GLY A 49 -7.81 8.04 22.87
CA GLY A 49 -6.66 8.88 22.52
C GLY A 49 -6.83 9.72 21.25
N THR A 50 -8.01 9.70 20.63
CA THR A 50 -8.30 10.51 19.45
C THR A 50 -8.42 11.99 19.82
N VAL A 51 -7.57 12.83 19.25
CA VAL A 51 -7.62 14.28 19.46
C VAL A 51 -8.53 14.94 18.42
N VAL A 52 -9.75 15.25 18.81
CA VAL A 52 -10.70 15.99 17.97
C VAL A 52 -10.51 17.48 18.17
N ARG A 53 -10.12 18.22 17.13
CA ARG A 53 -10.08 19.67 17.13
C ARG A 53 -11.43 20.23 16.73
N LEU A 54 -12.20 20.70 17.73
CA LEU A 54 -13.45 21.40 17.49
C LEU A 54 -13.19 22.88 17.19
N ARG A 55 -13.72 23.39 16.07
CA ARG A 55 -13.81 24.83 15.85
C ARG A 55 -15.06 25.35 16.56
N LEU A 56 -14.87 26.38 17.38
CA LEU A 56 -15.96 26.99 18.14
C LEU A 56 -16.28 28.36 17.53
N ARG A 57 -17.56 28.73 17.56
CA ARG A 57 -18.05 30.09 17.35
C ARG A 57 -18.54 30.67 18.69
N THR A 58 -18.35 31.94 18.87
CA THR A 58 -18.90 32.67 20.03
C THR A 58 -20.19 33.36 19.62
N ASP A 59 -21.25 33.23 20.40
CA ASP A 59 -22.52 33.93 20.20
C ASP A 59 -22.52 35.34 20.83
N ASP A 60 -23.61 36.05 20.67
CA ASP A 60 -23.77 37.42 21.13
C ASP A 60 -23.77 37.50 22.67
N ALA A 61 -24.00 36.42 23.37
CA ALA A 61 -23.92 36.29 24.82
C ALA A 61 -22.52 35.90 25.33
N GLY A 62 -21.55 35.71 24.43
CA GLY A 62 -20.19 35.28 24.74
C GLY A 62 -20.05 33.75 24.95
N ALA A 63 -21.08 32.97 24.73
CA ALA A 63 -21.03 31.53 24.88
C ALA A 63 -20.39 30.87 23.65
N GLN A 64 -19.61 29.82 23.90
CA GLN A 64 -18.93 29.08 22.84
C GLN A 64 -19.75 27.85 22.40
N HIS A 65 -19.98 27.73 21.10
CA HIS A 65 -20.71 26.64 20.49
C HIS A 65 -19.86 25.93 19.43
N PRO A 66 -19.97 24.60 19.28
CA PRO A 66 -19.35 23.89 18.18
C PRO A 66 -19.83 24.45 16.82
N MET A 67 -18.90 24.68 15.91
CA MET A 67 -19.25 25.11 14.55
C MET A 67 -19.71 23.89 13.76
N VAL A 68 -20.96 23.91 13.34
CA VAL A 68 -21.54 22.90 12.44
C VAL A 68 -21.33 23.36 11.02
N MET A 69 -20.65 22.55 10.22
CA MET A 69 -20.35 22.84 8.83
C MET A 69 -20.72 21.65 7.96
N GLY A 70 -21.50 21.88 6.89
CA GLY A 70 -21.75 20.90 5.85
C GLY A 70 -20.70 21.03 4.74
N CYS A 71 -20.17 19.91 4.28
CA CYS A 71 -19.28 19.87 3.14
C CYS A 71 -19.89 18.92 2.08
N TYR A 72 -20.15 19.44 0.88
CA TYR A 72 -20.79 18.71 -0.20
C TYR A 72 -19.82 18.32 -1.32
N GLY A 73 -18.53 18.50 -1.09
CA GLY A 73 -17.46 18.17 -2.03
C GLY A 73 -16.44 17.25 -1.41
N VAL A 74 -15.97 16.27 -2.17
CA VAL A 74 -14.92 15.33 -1.75
C VAL A 74 -13.72 15.46 -2.70
N GLY A 75 -12.55 15.77 -2.14
CA GLY A 75 -11.30 15.78 -2.89
C GLY A 75 -10.73 14.36 -2.98
N VAL A 76 -10.75 13.73 -4.16
CA VAL A 76 -10.31 12.34 -4.35
C VAL A 76 -8.88 12.13 -3.89
N SER A 77 -7.96 13.00 -4.27
CA SER A 77 -6.54 12.90 -3.83
C SER A 77 -6.37 13.08 -2.32
N ARG A 78 -7.27 13.81 -1.66
CA ARG A 78 -7.27 13.96 -0.19
C ARG A 78 -7.72 12.69 0.51
N ILE A 79 -8.63 11.92 -0.10
CA ILE A 79 -9.04 10.62 0.42
C ILE A 79 -7.85 9.68 0.51
N VAL A 80 -7.01 9.62 -0.54
CA VAL A 80 -5.80 8.78 -0.52
C VAL A 80 -4.89 9.14 0.66
N ALA A 81 -4.67 10.45 0.89
CA ALA A 81 -3.85 10.90 2.01
C ALA A 81 -4.46 10.51 3.37
N ALA A 82 -5.79 10.62 3.52
CA ALA A 82 -6.49 10.21 4.73
C ALA A 82 -6.42 8.70 4.96
N VAL A 83 -6.60 7.90 3.91
CA VAL A 83 -6.46 6.44 3.98
C VAL A 83 -5.06 6.03 4.44
N VAL A 84 -4.02 6.65 3.88
CA VAL A 84 -2.63 6.36 4.28
C VAL A 84 -2.37 6.74 5.74
N GLU A 85 -2.96 7.85 6.21
CA GLU A 85 -2.82 8.30 7.59
C GLU A 85 -3.52 7.36 8.59
N GLU A 86 -4.73 6.88 8.27
CA GLU A 86 -5.54 6.01 9.12
C GLU A 86 -5.10 4.53 9.04
N HIS A 87 -4.57 4.10 7.89
CA HIS A 87 -4.22 2.71 7.61
C HIS A 87 -2.72 2.56 7.36
N SER A 88 -1.91 2.87 8.37
CA SER A 88 -0.48 2.64 8.35
C SER A 88 0.01 2.11 9.70
N ASP A 89 0.99 1.22 9.64
CA ASP A 89 1.72 0.72 10.81
C ASP A 89 3.19 1.18 10.79
N GLU A 90 4.02 0.64 11.68
CA GLU A 90 5.45 0.95 11.75
C GLU A 90 6.25 0.52 10.50
N ASN A 91 5.72 -0.43 9.72
CA ASN A 91 6.36 -0.97 8.52
C ASN A 91 5.92 -0.28 7.23
N GLY A 92 4.76 0.38 7.22
CA GLY A 92 4.25 1.07 6.05
C GLY A 92 2.74 1.10 5.95
N ILE A 93 2.23 1.21 4.73
CA ILE A 93 0.80 1.30 4.46
C ILE A 93 0.13 -0.08 4.60
N THR A 94 -1.11 -0.08 5.07
CA THR A 94 -2.00 -1.24 5.09
C THR A 94 -3.29 -0.88 4.38
N TRP A 95 -3.32 -1.05 3.06
CA TRP A 95 -4.47 -0.63 2.27
C TRP A 95 -5.73 -1.40 2.64
N PRO A 96 -6.86 -0.71 2.86
CA PRO A 96 -8.16 -1.36 2.94
C PRO A 96 -8.50 -2.05 1.62
N GLU A 97 -9.26 -3.13 1.71
CA GLU A 97 -9.76 -3.84 0.53
C GLU A 97 -10.54 -2.90 -0.40
N GLY A 98 -10.26 -2.97 -1.70
CA GLY A 98 -10.88 -2.12 -2.73
C GLY A 98 -10.28 -0.71 -2.88
N LEU A 99 -9.36 -0.28 -1.99
CA LEU A 99 -8.66 1.02 -2.12
C LEU A 99 -7.19 0.87 -2.47
N ALA A 100 -6.66 -0.34 -2.45
CA ALA A 100 -5.29 -0.62 -2.85
C ALA A 100 -5.10 -0.29 -4.34
N PRO A 101 -3.96 0.33 -4.71
CA PRO A 101 -3.66 0.61 -6.12
C PRO A 101 -3.45 -0.65 -6.97
N TYR A 102 -3.06 -1.76 -6.34
CA TYR A 102 -2.93 -3.09 -6.93
C TYR A 102 -3.42 -4.14 -5.94
N ASP A 103 -3.97 -5.24 -6.46
CA ASP A 103 -4.46 -6.35 -5.64
C ASP A 103 -3.32 -7.18 -5.07
N VAL A 104 -2.26 -7.32 -5.86
CA VAL A 104 -1.14 -8.23 -5.57
C VAL A 104 0.19 -7.57 -5.88
N GLN A 105 1.17 -7.75 -5.01
CA GLN A 105 2.58 -7.52 -5.29
C GLN A 105 3.28 -8.84 -5.53
N LEU A 106 3.82 -9.03 -6.74
CA LEU A 106 4.61 -10.20 -7.11
C LEU A 106 6.10 -9.87 -7.02
N MET A 107 6.84 -10.58 -6.17
CA MET A 107 8.27 -10.38 -5.95
C MET A 107 9.07 -11.59 -6.43
N VAL A 108 10.17 -11.34 -7.12
CA VAL A 108 11.10 -12.36 -7.59
C VAL A 108 12.36 -12.32 -6.75
N LEU A 109 12.67 -13.42 -6.08
CA LEU A 109 13.94 -13.63 -5.39
C LEU A 109 14.83 -14.53 -6.25
N ALA A 110 15.29 -13.99 -7.38
CA ALA A 110 16.19 -14.69 -8.28
C ALA A 110 17.58 -14.75 -7.65
N GLY A 111 18.05 -15.95 -7.37
CA GLY A 111 19.47 -16.18 -7.10
C GLY A 111 20.34 -15.95 -8.36
N LYS A 112 21.64 -16.05 -8.21
CA LYS A 112 22.58 -15.96 -9.34
C LYS A 112 22.58 -17.27 -10.13
N GLY A 113 22.83 -17.19 -11.45
CA GLY A 113 22.97 -18.36 -12.34
C GLY A 113 21.66 -18.89 -12.88
N ASP A 114 21.69 -20.12 -13.42
CA ASP A 114 20.56 -20.75 -14.15
C ASP A 114 19.30 -20.92 -13.30
N ALA A 115 19.46 -21.23 -12.01
CA ALA A 115 18.33 -21.29 -11.09
C ALA A 115 17.58 -19.95 -10.97
N GLY A 116 18.31 -18.83 -11.04
CA GLY A 116 17.73 -17.50 -11.04
C GLY A 116 16.95 -17.19 -12.33
N ALA A 117 17.42 -17.65 -13.47
CA ALA A 117 16.72 -17.52 -14.76
C ALA A 117 15.39 -18.25 -14.72
N GLY A 118 15.35 -19.49 -14.24
CA GLY A 118 14.11 -20.27 -14.12
C GLY A 118 13.06 -19.61 -13.21
N VAL A 119 13.49 -18.95 -12.12
CA VAL A 119 12.58 -18.21 -11.25
C VAL A 119 11.99 -16.99 -11.96
N LYS A 120 12.80 -16.26 -12.73
CA LYS A 120 12.32 -15.11 -13.52
C LYS A 120 11.30 -15.54 -14.57
N ASP A 121 11.56 -16.62 -15.30
CA ASP A 121 10.66 -17.14 -16.32
C ASP A 121 9.33 -17.63 -15.71
N ALA A 122 9.38 -18.27 -14.55
CA ALA A 122 8.17 -18.69 -13.83
C ALA A 122 7.36 -17.46 -13.34
N ALA A 123 8.03 -16.44 -12.82
CA ALA A 123 7.39 -15.22 -12.38
C ALA A 123 6.75 -14.43 -13.53
N GLU A 124 7.42 -14.35 -14.68
CA GLU A 124 6.87 -13.71 -15.88
C GLU A 124 5.63 -14.46 -16.42
N ARG A 125 5.58 -15.78 -16.31
CA ARG A 125 4.39 -16.56 -16.65
C ARG A 125 3.26 -16.26 -15.69
N LEU A 126 3.51 -16.37 -14.39
CA LEU A 126 2.52 -16.09 -13.35
C LEU A 126 1.97 -14.66 -13.45
N TYR A 127 2.82 -13.69 -13.72
CA TYR A 127 2.43 -12.29 -13.94
C TYR A 127 1.42 -12.17 -15.09
N ARG A 128 1.71 -12.80 -16.25
CA ARG A 128 0.80 -12.78 -17.41
C ARG A 128 -0.52 -13.49 -17.12
N ASP A 129 -0.48 -14.62 -16.40
CA ASP A 129 -1.65 -15.40 -16.07
C ASP A 129 -2.57 -14.64 -15.09
N LEU A 130 -2.00 -13.97 -14.09
CA LEU A 130 -2.75 -13.09 -13.18
C LEU A 130 -3.40 -11.92 -13.93
N GLN A 131 -2.68 -11.27 -14.85
CA GLN A 131 -3.23 -10.20 -15.67
C GLN A 131 -4.36 -10.69 -16.56
N ALA A 132 -4.22 -11.87 -17.18
CA ALA A 132 -5.25 -12.49 -18.01
C ALA A 132 -6.51 -12.83 -17.21
N ALA A 133 -6.34 -13.16 -15.92
CA ALA A 133 -7.42 -13.39 -14.96
C ALA A 133 -8.06 -12.11 -14.40
N GLY A 134 -7.56 -10.94 -14.79
CA GLY A 134 -8.12 -9.65 -14.36
C GLY A 134 -7.57 -9.11 -13.04
N VAL A 135 -6.56 -9.75 -12.45
CA VAL A 135 -5.91 -9.31 -11.22
C VAL A 135 -4.91 -8.20 -11.52
N SER A 136 -4.98 -7.11 -10.79
CA SER A 136 -4.01 -6.01 -10.91
C SER A 136 -2.74 -6.34 -10.13
N VAL A 137 -1.58 -6.34 -10.81
CA VAL A 137 -0.32 -6.84 -10.24
C VAL A 137 0.77 -5.79 -10.31
N LEU A 138 1.40 -5.53 -9.17
CA LEU A 138 2.66 -4.80 -9.07
C LEU A 138 3.80 -5.80 -9.09
N PHE A 139 4.54 -5.87 -10.21
CA PHE A 139 5.62 -6.84 -10.39
C PHE A 139 6.99 -6.24 -10.04
N ASP A 140 7.66 -6.77 -9.01
CA ASP A 140 9.01 -6.38 -8.63
C ASP A 140 10.07 -7.31 -9.25
N ASP A 141 10.53 -6.94 -10.43
CA ASP A 141 11.57 -7.62 -11.21
C ASP A 141 12.98 -7.04 -10.99
N ARG A 142 13.15 -6.09 -10.08
CA ARG A 142 14.43 -5.42 -9.81
C ARG A 142 15.49 -6.41 -9.34
N ASP A 143 16.75 -6.12 -9.67
CA ASP A 143 17.91 -6.80 -9.09
C ASP A 143 18.28 -6.12 -7.75
N ALA A 144 17.51 -6.40 -6.71
CA ALA A 144 17.70 -5.87 -5.37
C ALA A 144 17.78 -7.01 -4.34
N SER A 145 18.41 -6.76 -3.20
CA SER A 145 18.48 -7.76 -2.14
C SER A 145 17.08 -8.09 -1.59
N PRO A 146 16.87 -9.33 -1.11
CA PRO A 146 15.58 -9.73 -0.54
C PRO A 146 15.08 -8.79 0.56
N GLY A 147 15.98 -8.34 1.45
CA GLY A 147 15.63 -7.42 2.54
C GLY A 147 15.09 -6.08 2.04
N VAL A 148 15.67 -5.53 0.98
CA VAL A 148 15.17 -4.29 0.35
C VAL A 148 13.80 -4.50 -0.27
N LYS A 149 13.61 -5.62 -1.01
CA LYS A 149 12.31 -5.94 -1.63
C LYS A 149 11.20 -6.11 -0.59
N PHE A 150 11.47 -6.83 0.50
CA PHE A 150 10.49 -6.99 1.57
C PHE A 150 10.16 -5.67 2.28
N ALA A 151 11.18 -4.86 2.57
CA ALA A 151 10.95 -3.55 3.19
C ALA A 151 10.12 -2.62 2.30
N ASP A 152 10.41 -2.61 1.00
CA ASP A 152 9.64 -1.82 0.02
C ASP A 152 8.21 -2.37 -0.13
N ALA A 153 8.03 -3.70 -0.11
CA ALA A 153 6.72 -4.33 -0.20
C ALA A 153 5.84 -4.00 1.02
N ASP A 154 6.41 -4.04 2.21
CA ASP A 154 5.68 -3.65 3.42
C ASP A 154 5.38 -2.15 3.46
N LEU A 155 6.31 -1.30 2.97
CA LEU A 155 6.11 0.14 2.85
C LEU A 155 4.97 0.48 1.88
N LEU A 156 4.95 -0.16 0.70
CA LEU A 156 3.90 0.03 -0.32
C LEU A 156 2.56 -0.55 0.11
N GLY A 157 2.58 -1.63 0.88
CA GLY A 157 1.43 -2.17 1.58
C GLY A 157 0.36 -2.85 0.74
N MET A 158 0.71 -3.42 -0.43
CA MET A 158 -0.29 -4.16 -1.22
C MET A 158 -0.92 -5.29 -0.41
N PRO A 159 -2.24 -5.53 -0.53
CA PRO A 159 -2.98 -6.46 0.33
C PRO A 159 -2.39 -7.86 0.36
N VAL A 160 -1.96 -8.34 -0.79
CA VAL A 160 -1.35 -9.66 -0.95
C VAL A 160 0.04 -9.51 -1.56
N GLN A 161 1.02 -10.18 -0.95
CA GLN A 161 2.38 -10.27 -1.44
C GLN A 161 2.66 -11.72 -1.81
N ILE A 162 3.06 -11.97 -3.05
CA ILE A 162 3.47 -13.29 -3.56
C ILE A 162 4.97 -13.26 -3.82
N VAL A 163 5.68 -14.22 -3.26
CA VAL A 163 7.14 -14.32 -3.38
C VAL A 163 7.52 -15.61 -4.09
N LEU A 164 8.22 -15.45 -5.20
CA LEU A 164 8.81 -16.56 -5.93
C LEU A 164 10.32 -16.61 -5.72
N GLY A 165 10.79 -17.69 -5.11
CA GLY A 165 12.20 -17.98 -4.90
C GLY A 165 12.58 -19.36 -5.44
N ALA A 166 13.88 -19.61 -5.65
CA ALA A 166 14.35 -20.88 -6.22
C ALA A 166 13.93 -22.12 -5.40
N LYS A 167 13.92 -22.02 -4.05
CA LYS A 167 13.50 -23.12 -3.18
C LYS A 167 12.00 -23.41 -3.29
N GLY A 168 11.17 -22.38 -3.35
CA GLY A 168 9.73 -22.53 -3.54
C GLY A 168 9.40 -23.10 -4.91
N LEU A 169 10.03 -22.57 -5.97
CA LEU A 169 9.85 -23.05 -7.33
C LEU A 169 10.19 -24.53 -7.49
N ALA A 170 11.28 -25.00 -6.86
CA ALA A 170 11.65 -26.42 -6.89
C ALA A 170 10.60 -27.34 -6.24
N ARG A 171 9.77 -26.82 -5.35
CA ARG A 171 8.65 -27.52 -4.70
C ARG A 171 7.30 -27.24 -5.35
N GLY A 172 7.26 -26.40 -6.38
CA GLY A 172 6.03 -25.96 -7.04
C GLY A 172 5.16 -25.01 -6.22
N VAL A 173 5.75 -24.30 -5.23
CA VAL A 173 5.02 -23.41 -4.34
C VAL A 173 5.56 -21.97 -4.37
N ALA A 174 4.66 -21.01 -4.12
CA ALA A 174 4.97 -19.62 -3.85
C ALA A 174 4.65 -19.29 -2.39
N GLU A 175 5.41 -18.40 -1.77
CA GLU A 175 5.08 -17.86 -0.46
C GLU A 175 4.06 -16.73 -0.64
N ARG A 176 2.95 -16.80 0.11
CA ARG A 176 1.95 -15.74 0.17
C ARG A 176 2.00 -15.08 1.54
N LYS A 177 1.95 -13.74 1.56
CA LYS A 177 1.79 -12.95 2.78
C LYS A 177 0.59 -12.03 2.64
N ILE A 178 -0.28 -12.01 3.65
CA ILE A 178 -1.37 -11.04 3.78
C ILE A 178 -0.85 -9.85 4.56
N ARG A 179 -0.87 -8.66 3.97
CA ARG A 179 -0.25 -7.47 4.57
C ARG A 179 -0.93 -7.03 5.86
N ALA A 180 -2.27 -7.10 5.91
CA ALA A 180 -3.06 -6.63 7.04
C ALA A 180 -2.85 -7.47 8.32
N THR A 181 -2.73 -8.80 8.18
CA THR A 181 -2.58 -9.72 9.33
C THR A 181 -1.14 -10.14 9.57
N GLY A 182 -0.29 -9.99 8.56
CA GLY A 182 1.07 -10.51 8.57
C GLY A 182 1.15 -12.03 8.41
N GLU A 183 0.03 -12.71 8.22
CA GLU A 183 -0.03 -14.15 8.00
C GLU A 183 0.75 -14.55 6.75
N ARG A 184 1.47 -15.65 6.86
CA ARG A 184 2.26 -16.23 5.77
C ARG A 184 1.92 -17.69 5.60
N ASP A 185 1.75 -18.10 4.35
CA ASP A 185 1.54 -19.49 3.97
C ASP A 185 2.22 -19.80 2.63
N GLU A 186 2.24 -21.07 2.29
CA GLU A 186 2.69 -21.54 0.98
C GLU A 186 1.47 -21.96 0.16
N ILE A 187 1.42 -21.51 -1.08
CA ILE A 187 0.36 -21.83 -2.03
C ILE A 187 0.98 -22.48 -3.27
N ALA A 188 0.34 -23.50 -3.84
CA ALA A 188 0.78 -24.08 -5.11
C ALA A 188 0.76 -23.02 -6.22
N ILE A 189 1.80 -22.96 -7.04
CA ILE A 189 1.92 -21.92 -8.09
C ILE A 189 0.73 -21.96 -9.04
N ASP A 190 0.23 -23.16 -9.37
CA ASP A 190 -0.92 -23.35 -10.25
C ASP A 190 -2.24 -22.88 -9.64
N GLU A 191 -2.33 -22.78 -8.30
CA GLU A 191 -3.51 -22.33 -7.58
C GLU A 191 -3.51 -20.81 -7.28
N VAL A 192 -2.36 -20.14 -7.47
CA VAL A 192 -2.24 -18.71 -7.18
C VAL A 192 -3.28 -17.88 -7.94
N VAL A 193 -3.39 -18.13 -9.24
CA VAL A 193 -4.32 -17.39 -10.12
C VAL A 193 -5.77 -17.61 -9.69
N THR A 194 -6.18 -18.85 -9.47
CA THR A 194 -7.55 -19.19 -9.05
C THR A 194 -7.89 -18.58 -7.70
N THR A 195 -6.96 -18.63 -6.76
CA THR A 195 -7.16 -18.09 -5.40
C THR A 195 -7.30 -16.56 -5.40
N LEU A 196 -6.61 -15.87 -6.31
CA LEU A 196 -6.60 -14.41 -6.35
C LEU A 196 -7.66 -13.81 -7.28
N SER A 197 -8.12 -14.55 -8.29
CA SER A 197 -9.19 -14.10 -9.21
C SER A 197 -10.60 -14.18 -8.62
N GLY A 198 -10.78 -14.85 -7.50
CA GLY A 198 -12.07 -14.98 -6.81
C GLY A 198 -12.34 -13.94 -5.72
N ARG A 199 -11.53 -12.88 -5.65
CA ARG A 199 -11.65 -11.80 -4.64
C ARG A 199 -12.41 -10.60 -5.16
#